data_62583eb3bb07d993eeba2a32d9d465a5
#
_entry.id   62583eb3bb07d993eeba2a32d9d465a5
#
_cell.length_a   1.000
_cell.length_b   1.000
_cell.length_c   1.000
_cell.angle_alpha   90.00
_cell.angle_beta   90.00
_cell.angle_gamma   90.00
#
_symmetry.space_group_name_H-M   'P 1'
#
loop_
_entity.id
_entity.type
_entity.pdbx_description
1 polymer ?
#
loop_
_entity_poly.entity_id
_entity_poly.type
_entity_poly.pdbx_seq_one_letter_code
_entity_poly.pdbx_strand_id
1 'polypeptide(L)'
;GIGLGFVVRSVSHRHQVSGADLLENLLEDGRVTGSEGRTSLDRGHRHRVELDADGNGATDTTQGHRHVIRRISGAGETARYEVGPVTGMLEARRPLRGSLRFLDREGRPSDKGISVGAEWSYRQYIEGGSLAAAIWTFDGIAASEFPQGLPLEMIVRVFRTYKGDIEKGIAGSVRVRNPSSGLQSDPIYFTAKEFTIDSLLIPRTLVATSADGGTRNVDLFGDIVSDGRVEVVLQCLEPAQYYGVAQADFYLRSGNGSFVLNYAKICLGIWFAMLLVAAIGVMFSTFLAGPVALLATLSVIMIGQFRGFIEGLFDAQLTGNSFEVPGGGPIESLYRIVTQASIVVELDQTSFVTAMKTVDTFLLAPMRLAAYLFPSLSDLGTSDFVASGFDIPLNLIGQHAFETLGYLVAFFIAGAFSLKAREVAS
;
A
#
# COMPACT_ATOMS: atom_id res chain seq x y z
N GLY A 1 -8.92 17.60 -5.06
CA GLY A 1 -9.20 18.56 -4.00
C GLY A 1 -8.97 18.02 -2.59
N ILE A 2 -9.26 16.73 -2.37
CA ILE A 2 -9.14 16.09 -1.04
C ILE A 2 -7.65 15.90 -0.66
N GLY A 3 -6.79 15.50 -1.60
CA GLY A 3 -5.37 15.30 -1.36
C GLY A 3 -4.61 16.59 -1.00
N LEU A 4 -4.88 17.69 -1.71
CA LEU A 4 -4.28 18.99 -1.39
C LEU A 4 -4.75 19.53 -0.03
N GLY A 5 -6.01 19.32 0.34
CA GLY A 5 -6.54 19.67 1.65
C GLY A 5 -5.90 18.89 2.79
N PHE A 6 -5.55 17.63 2.57
CA PHE A 6 -4.84 16.81 3.55
C PHE A 6 -3.39 17.27 3.73
N VAL A 7 -2.67 17.50 2.62
CA VAL A 7 -1.30 18.06 2.63
C VAL A 7 -1.25 19.42 3.35
N VAL A 8 -2.16 20.34 3.01
CA VAL A 8 -2.21 21.66 3.64
C VAL A 8 -2.56 21.59 5.14
N ARG A 9 -3.46 20.68 5.54
CA ARG A 9 -3.80 20.49 6.94
C ARG A 9 -2.64 19.91 7.76
N SER A 10 -1.84 19.01 7.20
CA SER A 10 -0.77 18.39 7.95
C SER A 10 0.51 19.23 7.99
N VAL A 11 0.75 20.09 7.00
CA VAL A 11 1.86 21.08 7.00
C VAL A 11 1.72 22.16 8.08
N SER A 12 0.52 22.40 8.62
CA SER A 12 0.25 23.49 9.56
C SER A 12 0.24 23.09 11.04
N HIS A 13 0.62 21.86 11.42
CA HIS A 13 0.68 21.43 12.81
C HIS A 13 2.08 21.63 13.40
N ARG A 14 2.16 21.71 14.72
CA ARG A 14 3.41 21.92 15.46
C ARG A 14 3.48 20.98 16.66
N HIS A 15 4.50 20.17 16.71
CA HIS A 15 4.85 19.40 17.88
C HIS A 15 5.83 20.17 18.77
N GLN A 16 5.83 19.83 20.05
CA GLN A 16 6.82 20.32 21.01
C GLN A 16 7.54 19.12 21.63
N VAL A 17 8.80 19.32 21.95
CA VAL A 17 9.63 18.34 22.67
C VAL A 17 10.24 19.06 23.85
N SER A 18 10.06 18.49 25.04
CA SER A 18 10.66 18.96 26.28
C SER A 18 11.75 17.99 26.72
N GLY A 19 12.82 18.47 27.33
CA GLY A 19 13.84 17.63 27.94
C GLY A 19 13.30 16.66 28.98
N ALA A 20 12.23 17.05 29.69
CA ALA A 20 11.56 16.19 30.68
C ALA A 20 10.82 14.99 30.04
N ASP A 21 10.49 15.04 28.75
CA ASP A 21 9.81 13.97 28.03
C ASP A 21 10.78 12.98 27.36
N LEU A 22 12.09 13.20 27.53
CA LEU A 22 13.16 12.40 26.94
C LEU A 22 13.89 11.59 27.99
N LEU A 23 14.12 10.32 27.68
CA LEU A 23 14.96 9.40 28.46
C LEU A 23 16.36 9.37 27.85
N GLU A 24 17.37 9.67 28.64
CA GLU A 24 18.77 9.62 28.21
C GLU A 24 19.28 8.17 28.18
N ASN A 25 19.89 7.81 27.06
CA ASN A 25 20.59 6.52 26.90
C ASN A 25 22.03 6.67 27.38
N LEU A 26 22.36 6.00 28.50
CA LEU A 26 23.67 6.06 29.16
C LEU A 26 24.47 4.79 28.84
N LEU A 27 25.75 4.96 28.59
CA LEU A 27 26.72 3.86 28.64
C LEU A 27 27.03 3.50 30.11
N GLU A 28 27.67 2.34 30.36
CA GLU A 28 28.11 1.90 31.70
C GLU A 28 29.06 2.90 32.41
N ASP A 29 29.76 3.73 31.62
CA ASP A 29 30.64 4.80 32.12
C ASP A 29 29.91 6.15 32.35
N GLY A 30 28.59 6.18 32.23
CA GLY A 30 27.77 7.37 32.49
C GLY A 30 27.72 8.38 31.33
N ARG A 31 28.31 8.08 30.16
CA ARG A 31 28.22 8.97 29.00
C ARG A 31 26.88 8.84 28.31
N VAL A 32 26.26 9.96 28.00
CA VAL A 32 25.02 10.03 27.20
C VAL A 32 25.35 9.68 25.74
N THR A 33 24.70 8.66 25.20
CA THR A 33 24.83 8.26 23.79
C THR A 33 23.71 8.80 22.92
N GLY A 34 22.62 9.22 23.53
CA GLY A 34 21.45 9.77 22.88
C GLY A 34 20.28 9.88 23.84
N SER A 35 19.14 10.28 23.34
CA SER A 35 17.89 10.31 24.11
C SER A 35 16.70 9.91 23.25
N GLU A 36 15.74 9.25 23.89
CA GLU A 36 14.51 8.80 23.29
C GLU A 36 13.29 9.36 24.02
N GLY A 37 12.23 9.63 23.29
CA GLY A 37 10.99 10.13 23.89
C GLY A 37 9.86 10.28 22.90
N ARG A 38 8.91 11.14 23.22
CA ARG A 38 7.77 11.43 22.35
C ARG A 38 7.50 12.92 22.27
N THR A 39 6.98 13.35 21.14
CA THR A 39 6.49 14.73 20.98
C THR A 39 5.18 14.94 21.72
N SER A 40 4.78 16.21 21.88
CA SER A 40 3.42 16.55 22.26
C SER A 40 2.39 15.99 21.27
N LEU A 41 1.17 15.76 21.78
CA LEU A 41 0.04 15.41 20.92
C LEU A 41 -0.42 16.65 20.15
N ASP A 42 -0.39 16.57 18.83
CA ASP A 42 -1.03 17.59 17.97
C ASP A 42 -1.80 16.89 16.84
N ARG A 43 -3.00 17.37 16.56
CA ARG A 43 -3.92 16.84 15.54
C ARG A 43 -4.11 15.32 15.57
N GLY A 44 -4.14 14.74 16.78
CA GLY A 44 -4.46 13.35 16.99
C GLY A 44 -3.28 12.38 16.78
N HIS A 45 -2.04 12.87 16.67
CA HIS A 45 -0.88 12.03 16.60
C HIS A 45 0.31 12.57 17.39
N ARG A 46 1.28 11.69 17.65
CA ARG A 46 2.57 11.98 18.29
C ARG A 46 3.65 11.25 17.51
N HIS A 47 4.86 11.77 17.59
CA HIS A 47 6.05 11.11 17.04
C HIS A 47 6.93 10.56 18.14
N ARG A 48 7.59 9.44 17.87
CA ARG A 48 8.73 8.98 18.64
C ARG A 48 9.94 9.83 18.25
N VAL A 49 10.71 10.24 19.23
CA VAL A 49 11.91 11.06 19.08
C VAL A 49 13.13 10.24 19.37
N GLU A 50 14.12 10.30 18.50
CA GLU A 50 15.45 9.72 18.71
C GLU A 50 16.47 10.82 18.44
N LEU A 51 17.29 11.13 19.46
CA LEU A 51 18.31 12.17 19.39
C LEU A 51 19.68 11.56 19.68
N ASP A 52 20.71 12.10 19.04
CA ASP A 52 22.12 11.80 19.30
C ASP A 52 22.60 12.44 20.63
N ALA A 53 23.86 12.22 20.99
CA ALA A 53 24.47 12.79 22.18
C ALA A 53 24.49 14.33 22.18
N ASP A 54 24.48 14.93 20.99
CA ASP A 54 24.42 16.39 20.83
C ASP A 54 22.99 16.94 20.91
N GLY A 55 21.99 16.06 21.04
CA GLY A 55 20.57 16.40 21.11
C GLY A 55 19.96 16.79 19.77
N ASN A 56 20.56 16.34 18.66
CA ASN A 56 20.01 16.51 17.33
C ASN A 56 19.48 15.17 16.83
N GLY A 57 18.46 15.20 15.99
CA GLY A 57 17.89 13.98 15.41
C GLY A 57 16.63 14.25 14.62
N ALA A 58 15.81 13.22 14.52
CA ALA A 58 14.54 13.31 13.84
C ALA A 58 13.49 12.47 14.59
N THR A 59 12.24 12.75 14.29
CA THR A 59 11.14 11.89 14.74
C THR A 59 11.00 10.69 13.80
N ASP A 60 10.30 9.66 14.29
CA ASP A 60 9.77 8.60 13.43
C ASP A 60 8.81 9.16 12.38
N THR A 61 8.54 8.35 11.37
CA THR A 61 7.55 8.69 10.34
C THR A 61 6.16 8.26 10.81
N THR A 62 5.37 9.22 11.27
CA THR A 62 3.98 9.02 11.68
C THR A 62 3.06 9.80 10.74
N GLN A 63 1.96 9.18 10.27
CA GLN A 63 1.05 9.77 9.28
C GLN A 63 1.76 10.31 8.02
N GLY A 64 2.82 9.62 7.58
CA GLY A 64 3.54 9.93 6.35
C GLY A 64 4.54 11.10 6.45
N HIS A 65 4.81 11.62 7.64
CA HIS A 65 5.77 12.70 7.83
C HIS A 65 6.59 12.54 9.10
N ARG A 66 7.68 13.31 9.18
CA ARG A 66 8.59 13.40 10.31
C ARG A 66 9.05 14.84 10.52
N HIS A 67 9.66 15.11 11.66
CA HIS A 67 10.26 16.40 11.99
C HIS A 67 11.74 16.23 12.30
N VAL A 68 12.54 17.19 11.89
CA VAL A 68 13.93 17.32 12.35
C VAL A 68 13.93 18.04 13.68
N ILE A 69 14.69 17.54 14.65
CA ILE A 69 14.77 18.12 16.00
C ILE A 69 16.20 18.59 16.21
N ARG A 70 16.34 19.76 16.76
CA ARG A 70 17.64 20.36 17.13
C ARG A 70 17.59 20.90 18.54
N ARG A 71 18.62 20.65 19.34
CA ARG A 71 18.76 21.27 20.64
C ARG A 71 19.17 22.73 20.47
N ILE A 72 18.42 23.63 21.07
CA ILE A 72 18.68 25.09 21.05
C ILE A 72 19.55 25.47 22.25
N SER A 73 19.25 24.94 23.45
CA SER A 73 19.94 25.30 24.68
C SER A 73 19.64 24.31 25.81
N GLY A 74 20.45 24.34 26.85
CA GLY A 74 20.28 23.52 28.05
C GLY A 74 20.78 22.08 27.90
N ALA A 75 20.68 21.30 28.96
CA ALA A 75 21.01 19.88 29.02
C ALA A 75 20.03 19.18 29.95
N GLY A 76 19.84 17.86 29.77
CA GLY A 76 18.91 17.05 30.56
C GLY A 76 17.50 17.59 30.53
N GLU A 77 16.81 17.59 31.66
CA GLU A 77 15.40 18.05 31.77
C GLU A 77 15.19 19.52 31.38
N THR A 78 16.22 20.37 31.46
CA THR A 78 16.14 21.80 31.09
C THR A 78 16.42 22.04 29.61
N ALA A 79 16.74 21.03 28.83
CA ALA A 79 17.03 21.16 27.41
C ALA A 79 15.80 21.67 26.63
N ARG A 80 16.06 22.63 25.75
CA ARG A 80 15.08 23.17 24.83
C ARG A 80 15.38 22.72 23.42
N TYR A 81 14.34 22.26 22.74
CA TYR A 81 14.42 21.74 21.38
C TYR A 81 13.59 22.57 20.42
N GLU A 82 14.12 22.72 19.22
CA GLU A 82 13.36 23.23 18.08
C GLU A 82 12.90 22.04 17.25
N VAL A 83 11.60 21.93 17.08
CA VAL A 83 10.99 20.98 16.15
C VAL A 83 10.81 21.67 14.82
N GLY A 84 11.54 21.22 13.81
CA GLY A 84 11.50 21.78 12.46
C GLY A 84 10.17 21.55 11.76
N PRO A 85 10.00 22.11 10.56
CA PRO A 85 8.81 21.89 9.76
C PRO A 85 8.64 20.40 9.39
N VAL A 86 7.44 20.07 8.97
CA VAL A 86 7.12 18.73 8.45
C VAL A 86 8.03 18.38 7.28
N THR A 87 8.69 17.23 7.38
CA THR A 87 9.49 16.65 6.31
C THR A 87 8.95 15.25 6.00
N GLY A 88 9.09 14.79 4.75
CA GLY A 88 8.64 13.45 4.33
C GLY A 88 7.31 13.43 3.61
N MET A 89 6.40 14.38 3.83
CA MET A 89 5.15 14.47 3.06
C MET A 89 5.35 14.89 1.61
N LEU A 90 6.48 15.54 1.32
CA LEU A 90 6.89 15.93 -0.02
C LEU A 90 7.96 14.99 -0.58
N GLU A 91 8.00 13.76 -0.11
CA GLU A 91 8.89 12.73 -0.62
C GLU A 91 8.24 11.97 -1.77
N ALA A 92 9.08 11.44 -2.64
CA ALA A 92 8.71 10.52 -3.69
C ALA A 92 9.48 9.21 -3.43
N ARG A 93 8.97 8.42 -2.47
CA ARG A 93 9.60 7.16 -2.05
C ARG A 93 9.54 6.14 -3.18
N ARG A 94 10.61 5.41 -3.39
CA ARG A 94 10.66 4.31 -4.35
C ARG A 94 10.58 2.99 -3.61
N PRO A 95 9.38 2.37 -3.58
CA PRO A 95 9.21 1.09 -2.94
C PRO A 95 9.74 -0.04 -3.84
N LEU A 96 10.63 -0.84 -3.31
CA LEU A 96 10.95 -2.15 -3.86
C LEU A 96 10.01 -3.16 -3.19
N ARG A 97 9.11 -3.75 -3.96
CA ARG A 97 8.09 -4.67 -3.48
C ARG A 97 8.54 -6.12 -3.65
N GLY A 98 8.30 -6.93 -2.65
CA GLY A 98 8.53 -8.37 -2.69
C GLY A 98 7.27 -9.16 -3.01
N SER A 99 7.43 -10.44 -3.31
CA SER A 99 6.34 -11.40 -3.40
C SER A 99 6.00 -11.95 -2.02
N LEU A 100 4.69 -12.01 -1.68
CA LEU A 100 4.19 -12.42 -0.37
C LEU A 100 3.74 -13.88 -0.41
N ARG A 101 4.12 -14.64 0.62
CA ARG A 101 3.61 -15.96 0.96
C ARG A 101 3.39 -16.08 2.46
N PHE A 102 2.62 -17.07 2.88
CA PHE A 102 2.28 -17.27 4.29
C PHE A 102 2.78 -18.60 4.83
N LEU A 103 2.94 -18.67 6.15
CA LEU A 103 3.01 -19.91 6.91
C LEU A 103 1.76 -19.99 7.79
N ASP A 104 1.21 -21.20 7.91
CA ASP A 104 0.11 -21.49 8.80
C ASP A 104 0.56 -21.52 10.29
N ARG A 105 -0.37 -21.77 11.21
CA ARG A 105 -0.08 -21.81 12.66
C ARG A 105 0.90 -22.91 13.07
N GLU A 106 1.06 -23.93 12.25
CA GLU A 106 2.03 -25.05 12.43
C GLU A 106 3.36 -24.78 11.70
N GLY A 107 3.51 -23.64 11.02
CA GLY A 107 4.72 -23.27 10.28
C GLY A 107 4.84 -23.90 8.90
N ARG A 108 3.77 -24.49 8.35
CA ARG A 108 3.75 -25.07 7.00
C ARG A 108 3.43 -24.00 5.95
N PRO A 109 3.99 -24.10 4.73
CA PRO A 109 3.67 -23.19 3.66
C PRO A 109 2.16 -23.14 3.35
N SER A 110 1.64 -21.95 3.18
CA SER A 110 0.25 -21.66 2.82
C SER A 110 0.21 -20.54 1.79
N ASP A 111 -0.68 -20.65 0.81
CA ASP A 111 -0.89 -19.58 -0.18
C ASP A 111 -1.71 -18.42 0.39
N LYS A 112 -2.41 -18.64 1.48
CA LYS A 112 -3.30 -17.66 2.11
C LYS A 112 -3.06 -17.60 3.62
N GLY A 113 -3.21 -16.40 4.18
CA GLY A 113 -3.33 -16.20 5.62
C GLY A 113 -4.73 -16.55 6.13
N ILE A 114 -5.00 -16.27 7.40
CA ILE A 114 -6.28 -16.53 8.05
C ILE A 114 -7.24 -15.38 7.75
N SER A 115 -8.53 -15.69 7.52
CA SER A 115 -9.60 -14.70 7.53
C SER A 115 -10.10 -14.49 8.96
N VAL A 116 -10.23 -13.24 9.38
CA VAL A 116 -10.77 -12.86 10.71
C VAL A 116 -12.20 -12.33 10.63
N GLY A 117 -12.92 -12.61 9.52
CA GLY A 117 -14.26 -12.10 9.27
C GLY A 117 -14.32 -10.65 8.79
N ALA A 118 -13.18 -10.04 8.49
CA ALA A 118 -13.10 -8.74 7.83
C ALA A 118 -13.16 -8.92 6.30
N GLU A 119 -14.30 -9.33 5.81
CA GLU A 119 -14.55 -9.80 4.44
C GLU A 119 -14.29 -8.76 3.35
N TRP A 120 -14.27 -7.49 3.72
CA TRP A 120 -13.99 -6.35 2.83
C TRP A 120 -12.51 -5.95 2.78
N SER A 121 -11.64 -6.70 3.49
CA SER A 121 -10.22 -6.41 3.57
C SER A 121 -9.45 -7.26 2.56
N TYR A 122 -8.68 -6.60 1.70
CA TYR A 122 -7.69 -7.26 0.84
C TYR A 122 -6.50 -7.82 1.62
N ARG A 123 -6.45 -7.59 2.94
CA ARG A 123 -5.40 -8.08 3.84
C ARG A 123 -5.75 -9.44 4.37
N GLN A 124 -4.73 -10.27 4.48
CA GLN A 124 -4.79 -11.57 5.13
C GLN A 124 -4.06 -11.50 6.46
N TYR A 125 -4.44 -12.34 7.40
CA TYR A 125 -3.98 -12.22 8.78
C TYR A 125 -3.09 -13.39 9.18
N ILE A 126 -2.09 -13.08 10.02
CA ILE A 126 -1.24 -14.05 10.71
C ILE A 126 -1.58 -14.04 12.19
N GLU A 127 -1.74 -15.24 12.77
CA GLU A 127 -2.10 -15.44 14.18
C GLU A 127 -0.87 -15.22 15.08
N GLY A 128 -1.05 -14.40 16.11
CA GLY A 128 0.00 -14.15 17.12
C GLY A 128 0.17 -15.30 18.10
N GLY A 129 1.40 -15.45 18.61
CA GLY A 129 1.77 -16.50 19.54
C GLY A 129 1.83 -17.90 18.94
N SER A 130 1.80 -18.01 17.59
CA SER A 130 1.92 -19.25 16.84
C SER A 130 3.14 -19.22 15.91
N LEU A 131 3.32 -20.28 15.08
CA LEU A 131 4.34 -20.29 14.03
C LEU A 131 3.88 -19.60 12.74
N ALA A 132 2.67 -19.05 12.73
CA ALA A 132 2.16 -18.30 11.58
C ALA A 132 3.05 -17.11 11.26
N ALA A 133 3.34 -16.92 9.98
CA ALA A 133 4.20 -15.86 9.50
C ALA A 133 3.79 -15.39 8.10
N ALA A 134 4.14 -14.14 7.79
CA ALA A 134 4.13 -13.63 6.45
C ALA A 134 5.57 -13.45 5.96
N ILE A 135 5.86 -13.90 4.75
CA ILE A 135 7.21 -13.92 4.19
C ILE A 135 7.21 -13.16 2.88
N TRP A 136 8.01 -12.09 2.82
CA TRP A 136 8.26 -11.35 1.59
C TRP A 136 9.60 -11.77 1.01
N THR A 137 9.61 -12.14 -0.25
CA THR A 137 10.83 -12.38 -1.02
C THR A 137 11.11 -11.16 -1.88
N PHE A 138 12.23 -10.52 -1.64
CA PHE A 138 12.69 -9.37 -2.41
C PHE A 138 13.80 -9.82 -3.37
N ASP A 139 13.70 -9.36 -4.63
CA ASP A 139 14.67 -9.61 -5.69
C ASP A 139 15.43 -8.32 -6.03
N GLY A 140 16.63 -8.47 -6.61
CA GLY A 140 17.42 -7.34 -7.07
C GLY A 140 18.14 -6.55 -5.97
N ILE A 141 18.39 -7.18 -4.83
CA ILE A 141 19.06 -6.54 -3.70
C ILE A 141 20.58 -6.48 -3.93
N ALA A 142 21.12 -5.26 -4.03
CA ALA A 142 22.54 -5.02 -4.18
C ALA A 142 23.12 -4.21 -3.01
N ALA A 143 24.29 -4.61 -2.50
CA ALA A 143 24.97 -3.91 -1.41
C ALA A 143 25.30 -2.44 -1.73
N SER A 144 25.46 -2.10 -3.01
CA SER A 144 25.73 -0.74 -3.48
C SER A 144 24.52 0.20 -3.30
N GLU A 145 23.29 -0.35 -3.36
CA GLU A 145 22.06 0.42 -3.19
C GLU A 145 21.69 0.60 -1.71
N PHE A 146 22.14 -0.31 -0.86
CA PHE A 146 21.81 -0.36 0.55
C PHE A 146 23.04 -0.43 1.46
N PRO A 147 23.93 0.58 1.43
CA PRO A 147 25.23 0.51 2.12
C PRO A 147 25.13 0.37 3.65
N GLN A 148 24.06 0.86 4.26
CA GLN A 148 23.84 0.83 5.71
C GLN A 148 22.97 -0.35 6.17
N GLY A 149 22.35 -1.09 5.24
CA GLY A 149 21.37 -2.14 5.51
C GLY A 149 20.06 -1.89 4.78
N LEU A 150 19.05 -2.72 5.01
CA LEU A 150 17.77 -2.64 4.30
C LEU A 150 16.77 -1.77 5.06
N PRO A 151 16.41 -0.58 4.55
CA PRO A 151 15.37 0.25 5.14
C PRO A 151 14.00 -0.32 4.77
N LEU A 152 13.36 -0.94 5.75
CA LEU A 152 12.06 -1.57 5.65
C LEU A 152 10.99 -0.59 6.12
N GLU A 153 9.97 -0.38 5.31
CA GLU A 153 8.75 0.32 5.70
C GLU A 153 7.57 -0.65 5.63
N MET A 154 6.71 -0.62 6.63
CA MET A 154 5.59 -1.54 6.76
C MET A 154 4.35 -0.85 7.31
N ILE A 155 3.19 -1.29 6.81
CA ILE A 155 1.87 -0.90 7.30
C ILE A 155 1.20 -2.17 7.81
N VAL A 156 1.19 -2.35 9.12
CA VAL A 156 0.59 -3.54 9.73
C VAL A 156 -0.77 -3.17 10.30
N ARG A 157 -1.82 -3.88 9.88
CA ARG A 157 -3.14 -3.75 10.50
C ARG A 157 -3.22 -4.70 11.68
N VAL A 158 -3.53 -4.17 12.84
CA VAL A 158 -3.75 -4.98 14.04
C VAL A 158 -5.23 -5.35 14.12
N PHE A 159 -5.53 -6.64 14.30
CA PHE A 159 -6.86 -7.11 14.67
C PHE A 159 -6.82 -7.68 16.08
N ARG A 160 -7.62 -7.11 16.97
CA ARG A 160 -7.68 -7.46 18.39
C ARG A 160 -8.93 -8.27 18.66
N THR A 161 -8.77 -9.43 19.29
CA THR A 161 -9.90 -10.28 19.69
C THR A 161 -10.60 -9.79 20.96
N TYR A 162 -9.93 -8.94 21.74
CA TYR A 162 -10.49 -8.31 22.94
C TYR A 162 -10.16 -6.81 22.96
N LYS A 163 -11.06 -6.03 23.56
CA LYS A 163 -10.82 -4.60 23.73
C LYS A 163 -9.73 -4.41 24.78
N GLY A 164 -8.54 -4.11 24.31
CA GLY A 164 -7.42 -3.68 25.14
C GLY A 164 -7.21 -2.17 25.00
N ASP A 165 -6.10 -1.70 25.54
CA ASP A 165 -5.62 -0.34 25.32
C ASP A 165 -5.19 -0.19 23.85
N ILE A 166 -5.93 0.60 23.07
CA ILE A 166 -5.65 0.84 21.64
C ILE A 166 -4.33 1.59 21.45
N GLU A 167 -3.91 2.37 22.45
CA GLU A 167 -2.64 3.09 22.41
C GLU A 167 -1.43 2.14 22.59
N LYS A 168 -1.65 0.99 23.23
CA LYS A 168 -0.64 -0.04 23.37
C LYS A 168 -0.52 -0.80 22.06
N GLY A 169 0.63 -0.67 21.40
CA GLY A 169 0.93 -1.44 20.20
C GLY A 169 1.04 -2.93 20.50
N ILE A 170 0.97 -3.76 19.49
CA ILE A 170 1.13 -5.22 19.54
C ILE A 170 2.57 -5.57 19.17
N ALA A 171 3.20 -6.44 19.96
CA ALA A 171 4.57 -6.86 19.73
C ALA A 171 4.69 -7.78 18.51
N GLY A 172 5.67 -7.50 17.66
CA GLY A 172 6.02 -8.30 16.50
C GLY A 172 7.51 -8.48 16.35
N SER A 173 7.90 -9.35 15.45
CA SER A 173 9.30 -9.55 15.07
C SER A 173 9.47 -9.65 13.58
N VAL A 174 10.59 -9.12 13.12
CA VAL A 174 11.07 -9.24 11.76
C VAL A 174 12.38 -10.03 11.78
N ARG A 175 12.52 -11.01 10.88
CA ARG A 175 13.77 -11.75 10.67
C ARG A 175 14.11 -11.71 9.19
N VAL A 176 15.39 -11.72 8.87
CA VAL A 176 15.85 -11.91 7.49
C VAL A 176 16.38 -13.32 7.31
N ARG A 177 16.08 -13.92 6.17
CA ARG A 177 16.43 -15.29 5.86
C ARG A 177 17.04 -15.39 4.47
N ASN A 178 18.08 -16.20 4.35
CA ASN A 178 18.66 -16.58 3.08
C ASN A 178 17.76 -17.63 2.41
N PRO A 179 17.21 -17.36 1.21
CA PRO A 179 16.28 -18.30 0.55
C PRO A 179 16.94 -19.61 0.14
N SER A 180 18.27 -19.64 -0.07
CA SER A 180 19.01 -20.80 -0.56
C SER A 180 19.54 -21.68 0.58
N SER A 181 20.19 -21.06 1.60
CA SER A 181 20.80 -21.80 2.71
C SER A 181 19.85 -21.99 3.90
N GLY A 182 18.77 -21.21 3.97
CA GLY A 182 17.88 -21.18 5.12
C GLY A 182 18.45 -20.46 6.37
N LEU A 183 19.67 -19.91 6.28
CA LEU A 183 20.27 -19.13 7.36
C LEU A 183 19.38 -17.96 7.71
N GLN A 184 19.08 -17.79 8.99
CA GLN A 184 18.14 -16.78 9.47
C GLN A 184 18.77 -15.94 10.58
N SER A 185 18.50 -14.62 10.54
CA SER A 185 18.91 -13.73 11.62
C SER A 185 18.11 -13.95 12.89
N ASP A 186 18.64 -13.49 14.00
CA ASP A 186 17.86 -13.31 15.22
C ASP A 186 16.71 -12.30 14.98
N PRO A 187 15.64 -12.39 15.78
CA PRO A 187 14.47 -11.51 15.60
C PRO A 187 14.81 -10.06 15.97
N ILE A 188 14.41 -9.15 15.10
CA ILE A 188 14.37 -7.71 15.37
C ILE A 188 12.95 -7.40 15.85
N TYR A 189 12.83 -6.99 17.10
CA TYR A 189 11.53 -6.72 17.71
C TYR A 189 11.04 -5.31 17.40
N PHE A 190 9.75 -5.19 17.19
CA PHE A 190 9.06 -3.92 17.00
C PHE A 190 7.67 -3.98 17.62
N THR A 191 7.00 -2.84 17.68
CA THR A 191 5.63 -2.73 18.19
C THR A 191 4.78 -2.06 17.15
N ALA A 192 3.89 -2.82 16.54
CA ALA A 192 2.95 -2.29 15.54
C ALA A 192 1.81 -1.52 16.21
N LYS A 193 1.46 -0.37 15.65
CA LYS A 193 0.27 0.40 15.98
C LYS A 193 -0.64 0.49 14.78
N GLU A 194 -1.93 0.57 15.05
CA GLU A 194 -2.91 0.74 13.98
C GLU A 194 -2.67 2.05 13.22
N PHE A 195 -2.80 1.99 11.89
CA PHE A 195 -2.73 3.16 10.99
C PHE A 195 -1.39 3.92 10.99
N THR A 196 -0.31 3.31 11.42
CA THR A 196 1.03 3.88 11.34
C THR A 196 1.86 3.19 10.27
N ILE A 197 2.77 3.96 9.67
CA ILE A 197 3.84 3.40 8.84
C ILE A 197 5.04 3.21 9.78
N ASP A 198 5.33 1.96 10.07
CA ASP A 198 6.51 1.61 10.87
C ASP A 198 7.73 1.53 9.95
N SER A 199 8.81 2.19 10.34
CA SER A 199 10.08 2.17 9.62
C SER A 199 11.12 1.46 10.46
N LEU A 200 11.74 0.43 9.90
CA LEU A 200 12.75 -0.39 10.54
C LEU A 200 13.99 -0.49 9.66
N LEU A 201 15.14 -0.14 10.16
CA LEU A 201 16.40 -0.41 9.48
C LEU A 201 16.89 -1.80 9.87
N ILE A 202 16.99 -2.72 8.91
CA ILE A 202 17.66 -4.01 9.07
C ILE A 202 19.15 -3.73 8.87
N PRO A 203 19.98 -3.81 9.93
CA PRO A 203 21.38 -3.40 9.83
C PRO A 203 22.19 -4.37 8.97
N ARG A 204 23.33 -3.89 8.46
CA ARG A 204 24.22 -4.71 7.64
C ARG A 204 24.83 -5.87 8.43
N THR A 205 25.19 -5.64 9.68
CA THR A 205 25.72 -6.69 10.59
C THR A 205 24.58 -7.19 11.47
N LEU A 206 24.29 -8.46 11.38
CA LEU A 206 23.23 -9.15 12.10
C LEU A 206 23.81 -10.25 12.97
N VAL A 207 23.05 -10.66 13.97
CA VAL A 207 23.33 -11.86 14.73
C VAL A 207 22.45 -12.99 14.18
N ALA A 208 23.00 -14.14 14.00
CA ALA A 208 22.28 -15.35 13.63
C ALA A 208 22.59 -16.47 14.60
N THR A 209 21.56 -17.14 15.07
CA THR A 209 21.69 -18.32 15.89
C THR A 209 21.73 -19.56 15.00
N SER A 210 22.81 -20.32 15.08
CA SER A 210 22.98 -21.60 14.37
C SER A 210 22.11 -22.67 15.02
N ALA A 211 21.83 -23.76 14.29
CA ALA A 211 21.11 -24.92 14.82
C ALA A 211 21.79 -25.55 16.07
N ASP A 212 23.09 -25.38 16.21
CA ASP A 212 23.88 -25.84 17.35
C ASP A 212 23.81 -24.93 18.58
N GLY A 213 22.98 -23.87 18.55
CA GLY A 213 22.84 -22.89 19.64
C GLY A 213 23.96 -21.84 19.70
N GLY A 214 24.93 -21.89 18.79
CA GLY A 214 26.01 -20.89 18.72
C GLY A 214 25.51 -19.60 18.01
N THR A 215 25.77 -18.45 18.61
CA THR A 215 25.50 -17.15 17.98
C THR A 215 26.73 -16.68 17.21
N ARG A 216 26.55 -16.21 16.00
CA ARG A 216 27.60 -15.61 15.17
C ARG A 216 27.12 -14.32 14.52
N ASN A 217 28.06 -13.39 14.33
CA ASN A 217 27.79 -12.24 13.48
C ASN A 217 27.79 -12.67 12.01
N VAL A 218 26.78 -12.21 11.26
CA VAL A 218 26.61 -12.47 9.84
C VAL A 218 26.51 -11.13 9.10
N ASP A 219 27.09 -11.06 7.91
CA ASP A 219 26.92 -9.92 7.01
C ASP A 219 25.65 -10.13 6.18
N LEU A 220 24.80 -9.11 6.15
CA LEU A 220 23.52 -9.16 5.44
C LEU A 220 23.69 -9.53 3.96
N PHE A 221 24.67 -8.92 3.27
CA PHE A 221 24.89 -9.11 1.84
C PHE A 221 25.81 -10.30 1.52
N GLY A 222 26.70 -10.67 2.45
CA GLY A 222 27.62 -11.79 2.26
C GLY A 222 27.01 -13.14 2.63
N ASP A 223 26.19 -13.19 3.69
CA ASP A 223 25.68 -14.44 4.26
C ASP A 223 24.17 -14.66 4.03
N ILE A 224 23.37 -13.56 4.08
CA ILE A 224 21.90 -13.65 4.05
C ILE A 224 21.34 -13.41 2.64
N VAL A 225 21.84 -12.42 1.91
CA VAL A 225 21.41 -12.19 0.52
C VAL A 225 22.07 -13.24 -0.38
N SER A 226 21.27 -13.98 -1.14
CA SER A 226 21.74 -14.98 -2.09
C SER A 226 21.22 -14.63 -3.50
N ASP A 227 22.12 -14.48 -4.46
CA ASP A 227 21.81 -14.10 -5.86
C ASP A 227 20.90 -12.84 -5.95
N GLY A 228 21.16 -11.86 -5.08
CA GLY A 228 20.35 -10.64 -5.01
C GLY A 228 18.95 -10.86 -4.42
N ARG A 229 18.70 -11.99 -3.74
CA ARG A 229 17.43 -12.30 -3.10
C ARG A 229 17.56 -12.36 -1.58
N VAL A 230 16.53 -11.87 -0.90
CA VAL A 230 16.40 -11.97 0.55
C VAL A 230 14.93 -12.20 0.92
N GLU A 231 14.71 -13.00 1.92
CA GLU A 231 13.40 -13.18 2.51
C GLU A 231 13.31 -12.42 3.83
N VAL A 232 12.19 -11.72 4.02
CA VAL A 232 11.85 -11.04 5.26
C VAL A 232 10.62 -11.69 5.85
N VAL A 233 10.77 -12.21 7.07
CA VAL A 233 9.76 -12.97 7.80
C VAL A 233 9.17 -12.09 8.88
N LEU A 234 7.87 -11.86 8.84
CA LEU A 234 7.09 -11.11 9.83
C LEU A 234 6.29 -12.08 10.69
N GLN A 235 6.34 -11.92 12.01
CA GLN A 235 5.54 -12.68 12.97
C GLN A 235 4.86 -11.76 13.98
N CYS A 236 3.64 -12.09 14.36
CA CYS A 236 2.95 -11.51 15.50
C CYS A 236 3.31 -12.33 16.77
N LEU A 237 3.74 -11.67 17.82
CA LEU A 237 4.21 -12.37 19.03
C LEU A 237 3.13 -12.48 20.11
N GLU A 238 2.15 -11.60 20.13
CA GLU A 238 1.13 -11.59 21.17
C GLU A 238 -0.01 -12.59 20.86
N PRO A 239 -0.23 -13.59 21.76
CA PRO A 239 -1.33 -14.54 21.59
C PRO A 239 -2.69 -13.86 21.49
N ALA A 240 -3.59 -14.46 20.71
CA ALA A 240 -4.95 -13.96 20.49
C ALA A 240 -5.03 -12.57 19.81
N GLN A 241 -3.93 -12.09 19.23
CA GLN A 241 -3.88 -10.92 18.37
C GLN A 241 -3.49 -11.35 16.96
N TYR A 242 -3.81 -10.53 15.97
CA TYR A 242 -3.53 -10.85 14.57
C TYR A 242 -2.91 -9.66 13.86
N TYR A 243 -1.94 -9.94 12.99
CA TYR A 243 -1.40 -8.97 12.05
C TYR A 243 -2.03 -9.17 10.68
N GLY A 244 -2.74 -8.16 10.18
CA GLY A 244 -3.26 -8.11 8.82
C GLY A 244 -2.28 -7.43 7.89
N VAL A 245 -1.92 -8.12 6.81
CA VAL A 245 -0.93 -7.67 5.84
C VAL A 245 -1.36 -8.01 4.42
N ALA A 246 -0.93 -7.20 3.48
CA ALA A 246 -1.00 -7.44 2.05
C ALA A 246 0.36 -7.25 1.40
N GLN A 247 0.53 -7.71 0.19
CA GLN A 247 1.80 -7.62 -0.54
C GLN A 247 2.33 -6.17 -0.61
N ALA A 248 1.45 -5.19 -0.79
CA ALA A 248 1.82 -3.79 -0.93
C ALA A 248 2.16 -3.09 0.39
N ASP A 249 1.76 -3.67 1.53
CA ASP A 249 1.93 -3.06 2.85
C ASP A 249 3.38 -3.15 3.37
N PHE A 250 4.25 -3.91 2.70
CA PHE A 250 5.60 -4.22 3.13
C PHE A 250 6.57 -4.04 1.98
N TYR A 251 7.51 -3.13 2.11
CA TYR A 251 8.45 -2.80 1.03
C TYR A 251 9.78 -2.29 1.57
N LEU A 252 10.83 -2.46 0.77
CA LEU A 252 12.12 -1.84 1.00
C LEU A 252 12.17 -0.48 0.32
N ARG A 253 12.69 0.52 1.00
CA ARG A 253 12.85 1.87 0.45
C ARG A 253 14.16 1.97 -0.32
N SER A 254 14.11 1.87 -1.65
CA SER A 254 15.30 1.92 -2.51
C SER A 254 15.82 3.34 -2.77
N GLY A 255 15.19 4.36 -2.18
CA GLY A 255 15.60 5.75 -2.29
C GLY A 255 14.43 6.72 -2.43
N ASN A 256 14.75 7.98 -2.72
CA ASN A 256 13.78 9.05 -2.94
C ASN A 256 13.95 9.64 -4.34
N GLY A 257 12.82 9.79 -5.03
CA GLY A 257 12.73 10.59 -6.24
C GLY A 257 12.58 12.09 -5.93
N SER A 258 12.66 12.92 -6.95
CA SER A 258 12.35 14.35 -6.83
C SER A 258 10.84 14.54 -6.71
N PHE A 259 10.38 15.15 -5.61
CA PHE A 259 8.97 15.48 -5.43
C PHE A 259 8.43 16.37 -6.55
N VAL A 260 9.20 17.36 -7.03
CA VAL A 260 8.77 18.27 -8.10
C VAL A 260 8.51 17.51 -9.40
N LEU A 261 9.40 16.58 -9.77
CA LEU A 261 9.19 15.73 -10.93
C LEU A 261 8.00 14.79 -10.74
N ASN A 262 7.81 14.27 -9.54
CA ASN A 262 6.67 13.42 -9.22
C ASN A 262 5.35 14.19 -9.31
N TYR A 263 5.33 15.43 -8.83
CA TYR A 263 4.18 16.32 -8.98
C TYR A 263 3.88 16.65 -10.45
N ALA A 264 4.92 16.85 -11.27
CA ALA A 264 4.73 17.03 -12.72
C ALA A 264 4.11 15.79 -13.39
N LYS A 265 4.48 14.57 -12.95
CA LYS A 265 3.87 13.32 -13.43
C LYS A 265 2.38 13.25 -13.11
N ILE A 266 1.94 13.70 -11.92
CA ILE A 266 0.51 13.82 -11.58
C ILE A 266 -0.19 14.76 -12.55
N CYS A 267 0.38 15.96 -12.77
CA CYS A 267 -0.21 16.94 -13.67
C CYS A 267 -0.41 16.34 -15.07
N LEU A 268 0.55 15.54 -15.55
CA LEU A 268 0.42 14.80 -16.82
C LEU A 268 -0.71 13.78 -16.79
N GLY A 269 -0.84 12.98 -15.72
CA GLY A 269 -1.94 12.02 -15.56
C GLY A 269 -3.32 12.70 -15.60
N ILE A 270 -3.48 13.80 -14.87
CA ILE A 270 -4.70 14.61 -14.89
C ILE A 270 -4.95 15.17 -16.31
N TRP A 271 -3.91 15.64 -16.97
CA TRP A 271 -4.02 16.17 -18.33
C TRP A 271 -4.48 15.08 -19.32
N PHE A 272 -3.97 13.87 -19.23
CA PHE A 272 -4.43 12.74 -20.05
C PHE A 272 -5.92 12.46 -19.81
N ALA A 273 -6.37 12.43 -18.56
CA ALA A 273 -7.78 12.25 -18.25
C ALA A 273 -8.66 13.38 -18.84
N MET A 274 -8.20 14.63 -18.74
CA MET A 274 -8.91 15.78 -19.34
C MET A 274 -8.99 15.69 -20.86
N LEU A 275 -7.91 15.26 -21.53
CA LEU A 275 -7.91 15.05 -22.98
C LEU A 275 -8.93 14.00 -23.40
N LEU A 276 -9.03 12.88 -22.67
CA LEU A 276 -10.02 11.84 -22.98
C LEU A 276 -11.45 12.35 -22.82
N VAL A 277 -11.76 13.06 -21.74
CA VAL A 277 -13.08 13.66 -21.52
C VAL A 277 -13.43 14.62 -22.63
N ALA A 278 -12.50 15.49 -23.03
CA ALA A 278 -12.69 16.42 -24.13
C ALA A 278 -12.92 15.70 -25.47
N ALA A 279 -12.13 14.66 -25.77
CA ALA A 279 -12.26 13.89 -27.00
C ALA A 279 -13.60 13.15 -27.11
N ILE A 280 -14.07 12.55 -26.01
CA ILE A 280 -15.40 11.91 -25.94
C ILE A 280 -16.50 12.94 -26.19
N GLY A 281 -16.44 14.10 -25.53
CA GLY A 281 -17.40 15.18 -25.69
C GLY A 281 -17.45 15.72 -27.14
N VAL A 282 -16.28 15.95 -27.74
CA VAL A 282 -16.17 16.38 -29.14
C VAL A 282 -16.74 15.32 -30.07
N MET A 283 -16.38 14.05 -29.90
CA MET A 283 -16.91 12.94 -30.71
C MET A 283 -18.45 12.92 -30.67
N PHE A 284 -19.05 12.95 -29.47
CA PHE A 284 -20.53 12.94 -29.39
C PHE A 284 -21.18 14.19 -29.96
N SER A 285 -20.54 15.35 -29.86
CA SER A 285 -21.06 16.60 -30.41
C SER A 285 -21.12 16.62 -31.94
N THR A 286 -20.42 15.73 -32.63
CA THR A 286 -20.48 15.63 -34.12
C THR A 286 -21.84 15.12 -34.62
N PHE A 287 -22.56 14.32 -33.81
CA PHE A 287 -23.83 13.70 -34.25
C PHE A 287 -24.98 13.85 -33.23
N LEU A 288 -24.74 14.30 -32.02
CA LEU A 288 -25.76 14.54 -30.99
C LEU A 288 -25.94 16.05 -30.75
N ALA A 289 -27.14 16.44 -30.34
CA ALA A 289 -27.37 17.79 -29.82
C ALA A 289 -26.62 18.02 -28.51
N GLY A 290 -26.20 19.26 -28.24
CA GLY A 290 -25.33 19.58 -27.09
C GLY A 290 -25.72 18.97 -25.73
N PRO A 291 -26.98 19.12 -25.27
CA PRO A 291 -27.40 18.51 -24.00
C PRO A 291 -27.31 16.97 -24.00
N VAL A 292 -27.62 16.33 -25.14
CA VAL A 292 -27.56 14.87 -25.28
C VAL A 292 -26.11 14.41 -25.35
N ALA A 293 -25.23 15.15 -26.05
CA ALA A 293 -23.80 14.87 -26.08
C ALA A 293 -23.15 14.95 -24.69
N LEU A 294 -23.56 15.93 -23.87
CA LEU A 294 -23.12 16.05 -22.50
C LEU A 294 -23.56 14.84 -21.66
N LEU A 295 -24.83 14.44 -21.74
CA LEU A 295 -25.33 13.26 -21.02
C LEU A 295 -24.63 11.98 -21.49
N ALA A 296 -24.39 11.80 -22.77
CA ALA A 296 -23.66 10.66 -23.31
C ALA A 296 -22.22 10.64 -22.80
N THR A 297 -21.55 11.78 -22.78
CA THR A 297 -20.17 11.89 -22.23
C THR A 297 -20.14 11.51 -20.76
N LEU A 298 -21.06 12.02 -19.93
CA LEU A 298 -21.15 11.68 -18.53
C LEU A 298 -21.44 10.18 -18.31
N SER A 299 -22.31 9.60 -19.15
CA SER A 299 -22.63 8.17 -19.09
C SER A 299 -21.39 7.30 -19.36
N VAL A 300 -20.59 7.67 -20.39
CA VAL A 300 -19.34 6.96 -20.70
C VAL A 300 -18.34 7.06 -19.54
N ILE A 301 -18.19 8.24 -18.95
CA ILE A 301 -17.32 8.42 -17.78
C ILE A 301 -17.79 7.55 -16.61
N MET A 302 -19.10 7.51 -16.35
CA MET A 302 -19.67 6.68 -15.29
C MET A 302 -19.43 5.19 -15.56
N ILE A 303 -19.66 4.71 -16.77
CA ILE A 303 -19.41 3.30 -17.15
C ILE A 303 -17.93 2.96 -16.92
N GLY A 304 -17.01 3.84 -17.34
CA GLY A 304 -15.59 3.65 -17.12
C GLY A 304 -15.20 3.53 -15.64
N GLN A 305 -15.87 4.24 -14.72
CA GLN A 305 -15.64 4.10 -13.28
C GLN A 305 -16.03 2.73 -12.71
N PHE A 306 -17.03 2.07 -13.32
CA PHE A 306 -17.47 0.74 -12.91
C PHE A 306 -16.68 -0.41 -13.56
N ARG A 307 -15.71 -0.10 -14.43
CA ARG A 307 -14.92 -1.10 -15.14
C ARG A 307 -14.29 -2.13 -14.19
N GLY A 308 -13.55 -1.68 -13.19
CA GLY A 308 -12.90 -2.57 -12.23
C GLY A 308 -13.89 -3.47 -11.46
N PHE A 309 -15.08 -2.96 -11.14
CA PHE A 309 -16.14 -3.77 -10.55
C PHE A 309 -16.66 -4.84 -11.52
N ILE A 310 -16.89 -4.49 -12.78
CA ILE A 310 -17.36 -5.44 -13.80
C ILE A 310 -16.30 -6.51 -14.08
N GLU A 311 -15.03 -6.13 -14.18
CA GLU A 311 -13.91 -7.06 -14.34
C GLU A 311 -13.81 -8.02 -13.17
N GLY A 312 -13.88 -7.52 -11.93
CA GLY A 312 -13.86 -8.34 -10.73
C GLY A 312 -15.02 -9.34 -10.66
N LEU A 313 -16.24 -8.92 -11.03
CA LEU A 313 -17.39 -9.82 -11.13
C LEU A 313 -17.16 -10.95 -12.14
N PHE A 314 -16.60 -10.62 -13.30
CA PHE A 314 -16.37 -11.59 -14.36
C PHE A 314 -15.25 -12.57 -13.99
N ASP A 315 -14.17 -12.09 -13.42
CA ASP A 315 -13.04 -12.92 -13.01
C ASP A 315 -13.41 -13.83 -11.84
N ALA A 316 -14.20 -13.37 -10.88
CA ALA A 316 -14.76 -14.19 -9.82
C ALA A 316 -15.62 -15.34 -10.35
N GLN A 317 -16.43 -15.09 -11.40
CA GLN A 317 -17.24 -16.10 -12.06
C GLN A 317 -16.39 -17.17 -12.78
N LEU A 318 -15.31 -16.76 -13.44
CA LEU A 318 -14.44 -17.68 -14.20
C LEU A 318 -13.50 -18.49 -13.32
N THR A 319 -12.95 -17.88 -12.28
CA THR A 319 -11.97 -18.51 -11.39
C THR A 319 -12.60 -19.27 -10.23
N GLY A 320 -13.90 -19.11 -10.00
CA GLY A 320 -14.58 -19.67 -8.83
C GLY A 320 -14.14 -19.02 -7.50
N ASN A 321 -13.40 -17.92 -7.56
CA ASN A 321 -12.83 -17.26 -6.39
C ASN A 321 -13.82 -16.22 -5.86
N SER A 322 -14.81 -16.68 -5.10
CA SER A 322 -15.87 -15.84 -4.51
C SER A 322 -15.38 -14.78 -3.52
N PHE A 323 -14.09 -14.82 -3.15
CA PHE A 323 -13.52 -13.91 -2.15
C PHE A 323 -13.17 -12.51 -2.69
N GLU A 324 -12.99 -12.35 -4.01
CA GLU A 324 -12.63 -11.05 -4.57
C GLU A 324 -13.85 -10.14 -4.77
N VAL A 325 -15.01 -10.75 -5.14
CA VAL A 325 -16.27 -10.01 -5.25
C VAL A 325 -17.39 -10.84 -4.63
N PRO A 326 -17.85 -10.49 -3.42
CA PRO A 326 -18.92 -11.19 -2.74
C PRO A 326 -20.23 -11.13 -3.54
N GLY A 327 -20.91 -12.27 -3.66
CA GLY A 327 -22.26 -12.35 -4.23
C GLY A 327 -22.36 -12.85 -5.67
N GLY A 328 -21.25 -13.03 -6.38
CA GLY A 328 -21.23 -13.57 -7.74
C GLY A 328 -21.96 -12.71 -8.78
N GLY A 329 -22.47 -13.33 -9.84
CA GLY A 329 -23.20 -12.64 -10.90
C GLY A 329 -24.62 -12.20 -10.52
N PRO A 330 -25.37 -11.52 -11.43
CA PRO A 330 -26.70 -10.99 -11.14
C PRO A 330 -27.71 -12.06 -10.68
N ILE A 331 -27.72 -13.23 -11.32
CA ILE A 331 -28.66 -14.31 -10.97
C ILE A 331 -28.21 -15.00 -9.68
N GLU A 332 -26.90 -15.22 -9.51
CA GLU A 332 -26.38 -15.75 -8.26
C GLU A 332 -26.69 -14.84 -7.08
N SER A 333 -26.51 -13.52 -7.24
CA SER A 333 -26.86 -12.54 -6.22
C SER A 333 -28.35 -12.59 -5.87
N LEU A 334 -29.24 -12.67 -6.88
CA LEU A 334 -30.68 -12.81 -6.67
C LEU A 334 -31.02 -14.11 -5.94
N TYR A 335 -30.41 -15.24 -6.34
CA TYR A 335 -30.59 -16.53 -5.67
C TYR A 335 -30.17 -16.46 -4.20
N ARG A 336 -29.01 -15.86 -3.91
CA ARG A 336 -28.52 -15.67 -2.54
C ARG A 336 -29.45 -14.81 -1.69
N ILE A 337 -30.00 -13.73 -2.26
CA ILE A 337 -30.98 -12.87 -1.57
C ILE A 337 -32.24 -13.69 -1.23
N VAL A 338 -32.78 -14.45 -2.18
CA VAL A 338 -34.01 -15.24 -1.99
C VAL A 338 -33.82 -16.38 -1.00
N THR A 339 -32.67 -17.04 -1.03
CA THR A 339 -32.32 -18.18 -0.15
C THR A 339 -31.69 -17.74 1.17
N GLN A 340 -31.46 -16.44 1.35
CA GLN A 340 -30.71 -15.88 2.50
C GLN A 340 -29.34 -16.52 2.69
N ALA A 341 -28.72 -17.00 1.60
CA ALA A 341 -27.39 -17.58 1.63
C ALA A 341 -26.35 -16.47 1.84
N SER A 342 -25.33 -16.75 2.65
CA SER A 342 -24.22 -15.83 2.87
C SER A 342 -23.52 -15.48 1.55
N ILE A 343 -23.18 -14.20 1.38
CA ILE A 343 -22.48 -13.69 0.18
C ILE A 343 -21.07 -14.27 0.06
N VAL A 344 -20.47 -14.71 1.15
CA VAL A 344 -19.09 -15.15 1.26
C VAL A 344 -18.91 -16.65 1.19
N VAL A 345 -19.96 -17.40 1.52
CA VAL A 345 -19.91 -18.88 1.50
C VAL A 345 -20.12 -19.37 0.08
N GLU A 346 -19.24 -20.24 -0.40
CA GLU A 346 -19.42 -20.89 -1.70
C GLU A 346 -20.71 -21.71 -1.71
N LEU A 347 -21.46 -21.59 -2.82
CA LEU A 347 -22.64 -22.42 -3.03
C LEU A 347 -22.23 -23.84 -3.39
N ASP A 348 -22.99 -24.84 -2.90
CA ASP A 348 -22.78 -26.23 -3.23
C ASP A 348 -22.81 -26.44 -4.75
N GLN A 349 -21.83 -27.16 -5.27
CA GLN A 349 -21.64 -27.42 -6.70
C GLN A 349 -22.73 -28.36 -7.25
N THR A 350 -23.94 -27.82 -7.41
CA THR A 350 -25.07 -28.54 -8.04
C THR A 350 -25.18 -28.20 -9.51
N SER A 351 -25.84 -29.06 -10.31
CA SER A 351 -26.11 -28.76 -11.71
C SER A 351 -26.87 -27.46 -11.91
N PHE A 352 -27.74 -27.09 -10.98
CA PHE A 352 -28.46 -25.83 -10.98
C PHE A 352 -27.51 -24.63 -10.77
N VAL A 353 -26.62 -24.71 -9.79
CA VAL A 353 -25.63 -23.66 -9.51
C VAL A 353 -24.68 -23.47 -10.68
N THR A 354 -24.25 -24.56 -11.32
CA THR A 354 -23.41 -24.51 -12.52
C THR A 354 -24.13 -23.84 -13.70
N ALA A 355 -25.40 -24.20 -13.94
CA ALA A 355 -26.21 -23.56 -14.97
C ALA A 355 -26.40 -22.05 -14.70
N MET A 356 -26.70 -21.70 -13.46
CA MET A 356 -26.86 -20.30 -13.01
C MET A 356 -25.58 -19.49 -13.27
N LYS A 357 -24.41 -19.96 -12.83
CA LYS A 357 -23.11 -19.32 -13.06
C LYS A 357 -22.80 -19.19 -14.56
N THR A 358 -23.17 -20.18 -15.37
CA THR A 358 -23.00 -20.12 -16.82
C THR A 358 -23.86 -19.00 -17.44
N VAL A 359 -25.12 -18.88 -17.03
CA VAL A 359 -25.99 -17.81 -17.52
C VAL A 359 -25.47 -16.44 -17.07
N ASP A 360 -25.01 -16.31 -15.84
CA ASP A 360 -24.38 -15.07 -15.34
C ASP A 360 -23.16 -14.68 -16.17
N THR A 361 -22.31 -15.65 -16.54
CA THR A 361 -21.17 -15.40 -17.43
C THR A 361 -21.60 -14.84 -18.78
N PHE A 362 -22.66 -15.39 -19.37
CA PHE A 362 -23.22 -14.86 -20.63
C PHE A 362 -23.83 -13.47 -20.48
N LEU A 363 -24.47 -13.15 -19.37
CA LEU A 363 -25.01 -11.83 -19.08
C LEU A 363 -23.93 -10.79 -18.85
N LEU A 364 -22.84 -11.17 -18.21
CA LEU A 364 -21.72 -10.27 -17.91
C LEU A 364 -20.81 -10.04 -19.12
N ALA A 365 -20.74 -10.97 -20.06
CA ALA A 365 -19.86 -10.86 -21.24
C ALA A 365 -20.07 -9.56 -22.06
N PRO A 366 -21.30 -9.14 -22.45
CA PRO A 366 -21.49 -7.87 -23.13
C PRO A 366 -21.18 -6.65 -22.26
N MET A 367 -21.40 -6.72 -20.94
CA MET A 367 -21.02 -5.66 -20.01
C MET A 367 -19.50 -5.53 -19.93
N ARG A 368 -18.78 -6.64 -19.92
CA ARG A 368 -17.32 -6.66 -19.97
C ARG A 368 -16.81 -6.05 -21.27
N LEU A 369 -17.39 -6.45 -22.42
CA LEU A 369 -17.03 -5.88 -23.72
C LEU A 369 -17.26 -4.34 -23.74
N ALA A 370 -18.39 -3.88 -23.22
CA ALA A 370 -18.67 -2.45 -23.10
C ALA A 370 -17.68 -1.75 -22.16
N ALA A 371 -17.30 -2.38 -21.04
CA ALA A 371 -16.31 -1.82 -20.10
C ALA A 371 -14.93 -1.65 -20.76
N TYR A 372 -14.52 -2.57 -21.62
CA TYR A 372 -13.25 -2.45 -22.37
C TYR A 372 -13.31 -1.41 -23.51
N LEU A 373 -14.50 -1.14 -24.04
CA LEU A 373 -14.64 -0.16 -25.12
C LEU A 373 -14.46 1.28 -24.62
N PHE A 374 -14.75 1.54 -23.36
CA PHE A 374 -14.68 2.86 -22.77
C PHE A 374 -13.44 3.01 -21.86
N PRO A 375 -12.76 4.18 -21.90
CA PRO A 375 -11.61 4.41 -21.04
C PRO A 375 -12.03 4.50 -19.58
N SER A 376 -11.27 3.86 -18.69
CA SER A 376 -11.39 4.05 -17.26
C SER A 376 -10.54 5.24 -16.83
N LEU A 377 -11.16 6.31 -16.38
CA LEU A 377 -10.45 7.48 -15.86
C LEU A 377 -9.80 7.19 -14.49
N SER A 378 -10.32 6.20 -13.75
CA SER A 378 -9.73 5.76 -12.48
C SER A 378 -8.35 5.12 -12.69
N ASP A 379 -8.17 4.36 -13.78
CA ASP A 379 -6.91 3.69 -14.07
C ASP A 379 -5.79 4.68 -14.44
N LEU A 380 -6.16 5.86 -14.97
CA LEU A 380 -5.25 6.98 -15.19
C LEU A 380 -4.92 7.76 -13.90
N GLY A 381 -5.53 7.37 -12.77
CA GLY A 381 -5.36 8.03 -11.48
C GLY A 381 -3.96 7.80 -10.92
N THR A 382 -3.16 8.86 -10.84
CA THR A 382 -1.82 8.84 -10.22
C THR A 382 -1.77 9.59 -8.90
N SER A 383 -2.91 10.14 -8.46
CA SER A 383 -3.03 10.94 -7.24
C SER A 383 -2.70 10.15 -5.97
N ASP A 384 -3.02 8.85 -5.94
CA ASP A 384 -2.82 8.00 -4.78
C ASP A 384 -1.34 7.75 -4.48
N PHE A 385 -0.49 7.74 -5.52
CA PHE A 385 0.95 7.65 -5.34
C PHE A 385 1.49 8.83 -4.53
N VAL A 386 1.10 10.05 -4.89
CA VAL A 386 1.59 11.25 -4.18
C VAL A 386 0.85 11.45 -2.86
N ALA A 387 -0.41 11.09 -2.76
CA ALA A 387 -1.14 11.09 -1.49
C ALA A 387 -0.45 10.17 -0.45
N SER A 388 0.12 9.06 -0.92
CA SER A 388 0.88 8.12 -0.11
C SER A 388 2.39 8.41 -0.06
N GLY A 389 2.88 9.45 -0.75
CA GLY A 389 4.30 9.82 -0.79
C GLY A 389 5.18 8.89 -1.63
N PHE A 390 4.60 8.18 -2.60
CA PHE A 390 5.33 7.30 -3.52
C PHE A 390 5.70 7.98 -4.83
N ASP A 391 6.84 7.58 -5.40
CA ASP A 391 7.24 7.96 -6.75
C ASP A 391 6.36 7.24 -7.78
N ILE A 392 5.86 7.98 -8.76
CA ILE A 392 5.11 7.42 -9.88
C ILE A 392 6.12 6.84 -10.87
N PRO A 393 6.05 5.54 -11.19
CA PRO A 393 6.94 4.92 -12.17
C PRO A 393 6.79 5.56 -13.55
N LEU A 394 7.89 5.82 -14.25
CA LEU A 394 7.86 6.41 -15.60
C LEU A 394 7.16 5.50 -16.62
N ASN A 395 7.31 4.19 -16.49
CA ASN A 395 6.62 3.23 -17.35
C ASN A 395 5.09 3.34 -17.23
N LEU A 396 4.56 3.62 -16.04
CA LEU A 396 3.13 3.86 -15.83
C LEU A 396 2.66 5.11 -16.58
N ILE A 397 3.41 6.21 -16.50
CA ILE A 397 3.10 7.42 -17.28
C ILE A 397 3.17 7.14 -18.79
N GLY A 398 4.15 6.35 -19.23
CA GLY A 398 4.26 5.91 -20.63
C GLY A 398 3.06 5.06 -21.08
N GLN A 399 2.58 4.15 -20.24
CA GLN A 399 1.35 3.37 -20.49
C GLN A 399 0.14 4.27 -20.61
N HIS A 400 -0.08 5.19 -19.67
CA HIS A 400 -1.19 6.14 -19.70
C HIS A 400 -1.15 7.03 -20.95
N ALA A 401 0.04 7.47 -21.37
CA ALA A 401 0.20 8.23 -22.62
C ALA A 401 -0.19 7.41 -23.86
N PHE A 402 0.25 6.15 -23.91
CA PHE A 402 -0.06 5.24 -25.01
C PHE A 402 -1.57 4.92 -25.08
N GLU A 403 -2.19 4.61 -23.96
CA GLU A 403 -3.63 4.37 -23.86
C GLU A 403 -4.44 5.60 -24.26
N THR A 404 -4.06 6.77 -23.75
CA THR A 404 -4.69 8.04 -24.10
C THR A 404 -4.63 8.29 -25.61
N LEU A 405 -3.46 8.10 -26.22
CA LEU A 405 -3.28 8.27 -27.65
C LEU A 405 -4.16 7.31 -28.46
N GLY A 406 -4.23 6.04 -28.04
CA GLY A 406 -5.10 5.03 -28.67
C GLY A 406 -6.57 5.45 -28.69
N TYR A 407 -7.08 5.88 -27.55
CA TYR A 407 -8.46 6.37 -27.45
C TYR A 407 -8.68 7.66 -28.23
N LEU A 408 -7.74 8.61 -28.21
CA LEU A 408 -7.84 9.84 -28.99
C LEU A 408 -7.98 9.56 -30.48
N VAL A 409 -7.15 8.64 -31.01
CA VAL A 409 -7.23 8.22 -32.43
C VAL A 409 -8.57 7.57 -32.72
N ALA A 410 -9.05 6.66 -31.86
CA ALA A 410 -10.33 5.99 -32.03
C ALA A 410 -11.50 6.98 -32.03
N PHE A 411 -11.55 7.90 -31.09
CA PHE A 411 -12.61 8.93 -31.01
C PHE A 411 -12.53 9.94 -32.14
N PHE A 412 -11.32 10.29 -32.61
CA PHE A 412 -11.16 11.15 -33.79
C PHE A 412 -11.71 10.46 -35.04
N ILE A 413 -11.37 9.19 -35.26
CA ILE A 413 -11.89 8.42 -36.40
C ILE A 413 -13.41 8.33 -36.31
N ALA A 414 -13.97 7.95 -35.17
CA ALA A 414 -15.41 7.84 -34.98
C ALA A 414 -16.12 9.17 -35.22
N GLY A 415 -15.58 10.26 -34.67
CA GLY A 415 -16.13 11.61 -34.91
C GLY A 415 -16.06 12.05 -36.36
N ALA A 416 -14.95 11.81 -37.06
CA ALA A 416 -14.77 12.15 -38.45
C ALA A 416 -15.75 11.38 -39.36
N PHE A 417 -15.93 10.07 -39.11
CA PHE A 417 -16.92 9.27 -39.85
C PHE A 417 -18.37 9.74 -39.61
N SER A 418 -18.70 10.04 -38.35
CA SER A 418 -20.03 10.54 -37.97
C SER A 418 -20.33 11.90 -38.61
N LEU A 419 -19.36 12.80 -38.64
CA LEU A 419 -19.50 14.11 -39.31
C LEU A 419 -19.71 13.95 -40.82
N LYS A 420 -18.88 13.11 -41.48
CA LYS A 420 -19.01 12.84 -42.92
C LYS A 420 -20.35 12.18 -43.27
N ALA A 421 -20.82 11.24 -42.44
CA ALA A 421 -22.14 10.63 -42.68
C ALA A 421 -23.28 11.65 -42.59
N ARG A 422 -23.17 12.63 -41.70
CA ARG A 422 -24.15 13.73 -41.58
C ARG A 422 -24.11 14.69 -42.77
N GLU A 423 -22.92 15.00 -43.28
CA GLU A 423 -22.79 15.85 -44.48
C GLU A 423 -23.35 15.18 -45.75
N VAL A 424 -23.26 13.86 -45.85
CA VAL A 424 -23.81 13.11 -47.01
C VAL A 424 -25.34 12.96 -46.93
N ALA A 425 -25.89 13.02 -45.68
CA ALA A 425 -27.35 12.88 -45.45
C ALA A 425 -28.10 14.21 -45.47
N SER A 426 -27.44 15.35 -45.55
CA SER A 426 -27.99 16.70 -45.69
C SER A 426 -27.94 17.17 -47.17
#